data_3ae45756bc7b01514b3671ea25498356
#
_entry.id   3ae45756bc7b01514b3671ea25498356
#
_cell.length_a   1.000
_cell.length_b   1.000
_cell.length_c   1.000
_cell.angle_alpha   90.00
_cell.angle_beta   90.00
_cell.angle_gamma   90.00
#
_symmetry.space_group_name_H-M   'P 1'
#
loop_
_entity.id
_entity.type
_entity.pdbx_description
1 polymer ?
#
loop_
_entity_poly.entity_id
_entity_poly.type
_entity_poly.pdbx_seq_one_letter_code
_entity_poly.pdbx_strand_id
1 'polypeptide(L)'
;MHTNVMQLYSLSKSALEQNEIKKSIDACRALNSQFPDFFEGWWLAGCIHLRLQKPEAGLISTSRALELKHNHPLILIQRVEFLSLLERHKEVKQTLETLADDQSGDPDIHTNIAMLLSAEEMHRAAIRHYLVAVQLRPKDAQLYYNLAAAYRFTGDSQKCEASLNKCLNINYLDAEAQSMRSSLRTQSESDNHIDELIRAHTDRAISESDKSGMCYALSKEFDDLDNIEKSFSYLKKGSDMRRASMSYDVKTDETIMEAIKNHFDSATCRKTISVRPGIQPIFIIGLPRSGTTLLERILDSHSSILSRGELDIFGVEMAKEASIHTNKTNPSILDLISQSKNIDLDSLADRYLSKAAPANNSGSYFIDKLPLNFLYVGLIHRALPEAKIINLTRHPLASCMAMYRQQFRDIYPFSYDLTDLGHYFVAYHRLMSHWNSVLPDVIHSVSYENLVINTEKETKRVLKFCDLTWEPRCLRFYENEAPSTTASATQVRQPVYNRSINQWRKYTHHLDNLSAIIAKAGIDVE
;
A
#
# COMPACT_ATOMS: atom_id res chain seq x y z
N MET A 1 -5.58 -40.45 -32.63
CA MET A 1 -6.26 -39.49 -31.73
C MET A 1 -5.27 -38.61 -30.94
N HIS A 2 -4.32 -39.18 -30.21
CA HIS A 2 -3.35 -38.39 -29.41
C HIS A 2 -2.56 -37.34 -30.20
N THR A 3 -2.16 -37.62 -31.43
CA THR A 3 -1.36 -36.70 -32.27
C THR A 3 -2.11 -35.42 -32.61
N ASN A 4 -3.44 -35.47 -32.82
CA ASN A 4 -4.25 -34.31 -33.22
C ASN A 4 -4.58 -33.39 -32.03
N VAL A 5 -4.83 -33.95 -30.84
CA VAL A 5 -5.03 -33.19 -29.59
C VAL A 5 -3.81 -32.31 -29.29
N MET A 6 -2.63 -32.91 -29.24
CA MET A 6 -1.38 -32.22 -28.91
C MET A 6 -0.96 -31.21 -29.98
N GLN A 7 -1.31 -31.46 -31.26
CA GLN A 7 -1.08 -30.49 -32.34
C GLN A 7 -1.91 -29.22 -32.16
N LEU A 8 -3.22 -29.36 -31.92
CA LEU A 8 -4.10 -28.20 -31.68
C LEU A 8 -3.73 -27.45 -30.40
N TYR A 9 -3.39 -28.19 -29.34
CA TYR A 9 -2.95 -27.57 -28.08
C TYR A 9 -1.64 -26.78 -28.29
N SER A 10 -0.61 -27.39 -28.91
CA SER A 10 0.66 -26.72 -29.16
C SER A 10 0.50 -25.53 -30.12
N LEU A 11 -0.35 -25.64 -31.12
CA LEU A 11 -0.65 -24.56 -32.06
C LEU A 11 -1.28 -23.36 -31.33
N SER A 12 -2.31 -23.61 -30.50
CA SER A 12 -2.98 -22.56 -29.75
C SER A 12 -2.05 -21.91 -28.73
N LYS A 13 -1.27 -22.72 -27.98
CA LYS A 13 -0.32 -22.23 -26.98
C LYS A 13 0.77 -21.38 -27.61
N SER A 14 1.42 -21.85 -28.66
CA SER A 14 2.47 -21.11 -29.37
C SER A 14 1.94 -19.82 -30.00
N ALA A 15 0.72 -19.83 -30.57
CA ALA A 15 0.08 -18.65 -31.10
C ALA A 15 -0.21 -17.61 -29.98
N LEU A 16 -0.61 -18.07 -28.78
CA LEU A 16 -0.82 -17.19 -27.63
C LEU A 16 0.50 -16.55 -27.16
N GLU A 17 1.57 -17.33 -27.07
CA GLU A 17 2.91 -16.86 -26.73
C GLU A 17 3.45 -15.83 -27.73
N GLN A 18 3.14 -16.00 -29.03
CA GLN A 18 3.51 -15.08 -30.10
C GLN A 18 2.56 -13.89 -30.25
N ASN A 19 1.57 -13.76 -29.36
CA ASN A 19 0.52 -12.73 -29.40
C ASN A 19 -0.38 -12.79 -30.65
N GLU A 20 -0.44 -13.95 -31.35
CA GLU A 20 -1.34 -14.22 -32.47
C GLU A 20 -2.73 -14.62 -31.95
N ILE A 21 -3.41 -13.69 -31.25
CA ILE A 21 -4.61 -13.98 -30.42
C ILE A 21 -5.71 -14.68 -31.22
N LYS A 22 -6.01 -14.20 -32.45
CA LYS A 22 -7.07 -14.80 -33.29
C LYS A 22 -6.77 -16.27 -33.62
N LYS A 23 -5.54 -16.57 -34.03
CA LYS A 23 -5.11 -17.92 -34.35
C LYS A 23 -5.14 -18.85 -33.12
N SER A 24 -4.76 -18.32 -31.95
CA SER A 24 -4.87 -19.05 -30.68
C SER A 24 -6.34 -19.38 -30.34
N ILE A 25 -7.26 -18.41 -30.46
CA ILE A 25 -8.70 -18.62 -30.24
C ILE A 25 -9.25 -19.70 -31.17
N ASP A 26 -8.95 -19.61 -32.47
CA ASP A 26 -9.49 -20.56 -33.46
C ASP A 26 -8.99 -21.99 -33.20
N ALA A 27 -7.71 -22.16 -32.91
CA ALA A 27 -7.12 -23.43 -32.55
C ALA A 27 -7.67 -24.00 -31.21
N CYS A 28 -7.82 -23.15 -30.17
CA CYS A 28 -8.37 -23.54 -28.89
C CYS A 28 -9.84 -23.94 -29.00
N ARG A 29 -10.62 -23.21 -29.79
CA ARG A 29 -12.03 -23.55 -30.06
C ARG A 29 -12.15 -24.88 -30.78
N ALA A 30 -11.33 -25.15 -31.80
CA ALA A 30 -11.27 -26.44 -32.47
C ALA A 30 -10.87 -27.58 -31.51
N LEU A 31 -9.88 -27.32 -30.64
CA LEU A 31 -9.46 -28.28 -29.60
C LEU A 31 -10.62 -28.64 -28.66
N ASN A 32 -11.28 -27.67 -28.05
CA ASN A 32 -12.33 -27.91 -27.06
C ASN A 32 -13.60 -28.49 -27.70
N SER A 33 -13.87 -28.21 -28.98
CA SER A 33 -14.99 -28.80 -29.72
C SER A 33 -14.75 -30.27 -30.07
N GLN A 34 -13.51 -30.63 -30.50
CA GLN A 34 -13.17 -31.99 -30.89
C GLN A 34 -12.81 -32.89 -29.70
N PHE A 35 -12.30 -32.29 -28.62
CA PHE A 35 -11.81 -33.00 -27.43
C PHE A 35 -12.33 -32.31 -26.14
N PRO A 36 -13.64 -32.35 -25.89
CA PRO A 36 -14.26 -31.63 -24.76
C PRO A 36 -13.82 -32.11 -23.38
N ASP A 37 -13.26 -33.32 -23.27
CA ASP A 37 -12.78 -33.92 -22.03
C ASP A 37 -11.26 -33.71 -21.80
N PHE A 38 -10.60 -32.95 -22.66
CA PHE A 38 -9.19 -32.59 -22.51
C PHE A 38 -9.10 -31.30 -21.69
N PHE A 39 -8.82 -31.41 -20.38
CA PHE A 39 -8.90 -30.29 -19.44
C PHE A 39 -7.92 -29.17 -19.77
N GLU A 40 -6.73 -29.49 -20.32
CA GLU A 40 -5.73 -28.49 -20.70
C GLU A 40 -6.24 -27.53 -21.80
N GLY A 41 -7.16 -28.00 -22.64
CA GLY A 41 -7.81 -27.13 -23.64
C GLY A 41 -8.69 -26.06 -22.99
N TRP A 42 -9.43 -26.41 -21.94
CA TRP A 42 -10.23 -25.47 -21.19
C TRP A 42 -9.39 -24.53 -20.32
N TRP A 43 -8.30 -25.04 -19.73
CA TRP A 43 -7.32 -24.21 -19.05
C TRP A 43 -6.66 -23.20 -20.01
N LEU A 44 -6.30 -23.61 -21.23
CA LEU A 44 -5.74 -22.72 -22.26
C LEU A 44 -6.76 -21.67 -22.72
N ALA A 45 -8.07 -22.03 -22.79
CA ALA A 45 -9.13 -21.05 -23.02
C ALA A 45 -9.15 -19.97 -21.91
N GLY A 46 -8.95 -20.38 -20.66
CA GLY A 46 -8.76 -19.45 -19.55
C GLY A 46 -7.56 -18.52 -19.77
N CYS A 47 -6.39 -19.03 -20.17
CA CYS A 47 -5.21 -18.20 -20.48
C CYS A 47 -5.52 -17.16 -21.58
N ILE A 48 -6.27 -17.54 -22.61
CA ILE A 48 -6.73 -16.62 -23.66
C ILE A 48 -7.66 -15.55 -23.07
N HIS A 49 -8.59 -15.92 -22.17
CA HIS A 49 -9.51 -14.98 -21.53
C HIS A 49 -8.79 -14.00 -20.59
N LEU A 50 -7.73 -14.41 -19.89
CA LEU A 50 -6.86 -13.51 -19.11
C LEU A 50 -6.24 -12.44 -20.02
N ARG A 51 -5.67 -12.88 -21.15
CA ARG A 51 -5.06 -11.97 -22.14
C ARG A 51 -6.07 -10.98 -22.72
N LEU A 52 -7.32 -11.39 -22.86
CA LEU A 52 -8.43 -10.56 -23.37
C LEU A 52 -9.15 -9.74 -22.30
N GLN A 53 -8.75 -9.83 -21.04
CA GLN A 53 -9.39 -9.19 -19.89
C GLN A 53 -10.90 -9.51 -19.78
N LYS A 54 -11.25 -10.80 -19.96
CA LYS A 54 -12.62 -11.30 -19.90
C LYS A 54 -12.79 -12.29 -18.71
N PRO A 55 -12.82 -11.78 -17.48
CA PRO A 55 -12.75 -12.64 -16.30
C PRO A 55 -13.99 -13.56 -16.11
N GLU A 56 -15.20 -13.13 -16.47
CA GLU A 56 -16.41 -13.97 -16.38
C GLU A 56 -16.31 -15.18 -17.32
N ALA A 57 -15.92 -14.95 -18.57
CA ALA A 57 -15.72 -16.03 -19.55
C ALA A 57 -14.56 -16.96 -19.14
N GLY A 58 -13.53 -16.38 -18.50
CA GLY A 58 -12.41 -17.12 -17.92
C GLY A 58 -12.88 -18.06 -16.81
N LEU A 59 -13.73 -17.61 -15.88
CA LEU A 59 -14.30 -18.45 -14.83
C LEU A 59 -15.12 -19.62 -15.37
N ILE A 60 -15.88 -19.44 -16.46
CA ILE A 60 -16.61 -20.51 -17.10
C ILE A 60 -15.62 -21.58 -17.63
N SER A 61 -14.55 -21.14 -18.29
CA SER A 61 -13.53 -22.05 -18.82
C SER A 61 -12.81 -22.81 -17.70
N THR A 62 -12.39 -22.13 -16.63
CA THR A 62 -11.73 -22.77 -15.48
C THR A 62 -12.67 -23.71 -14.73
N SER A 63 -13.96 -23.38 -14.63
CA SER A 63 -14.95 -24.27 -14.01
C SER A 63 -15.07 -25.58 -14.78
N ARG A 64 -15.12 -25.50 -16.12
CA ARG A 64 -15.13 -26.71 -16.95
C ARG A 64 -13.86 -27.54 -16.83
N ALA A 65 -12.70 -26.88 -16.76
CA ALA A 65 -11.43 -27.56 -16.53
C ALA A 65 -11.40 -28.28 -15.16
N LEU A 66 -11.93 -27.64 -14.09
CA LEU A 66 -12.03 -28.23 -12.75
C LEU A 66 -12.98 -29.41 -12.66
N GLU A 67 -14.09 -29.43 -13.43
CA GLU A 67 -14.99 -30.59 -13.53
C GLU A 67 -14.26 -31.82 -14.08
N LEU A 68 -13.34 -31.59 -15.03
CA LEU A 68 -12.55 -32.67 -15.68
C LEU A 68 -11.34 -33.07 -14.83
N LYS A 69 -10.73 -32.12 -14.12
CA LYS A 69 -9.55 -32.37 -13.29
C LYS A 69 -9.68 -31.61 -11.96
N HIS A 70 -10.29 -32.24 -10.99
CA HIS A 70 -10.49 -31.67 -9.66
C HIS A 70 -9.16 -31.29 -9.00
N ASN A 71 -9.16 -30.17 -8.29
CA ASN A 71 -8.04 -29.65 -7.46
C ASN A 71 -6.70 -29.54 -8.19
N HIS A 72 -6.71 -29.41 -9.53
CA HIS A 72 -5.47 -29.22 -10.27
C HIS A 72 -4.89 -27.81 -10.00
N PRO A 73 -3.62 -27.68 -9.51
CA PRO A 73 -3.10 -26.40 -9.02
C PRO A 73 -3.08 -25.29 -10.09
N LEU A 74 -2.69 -25.58 -11.33
CA LEU A 74 -2.70 -24.57 -12.41
C LEU A 74 -4.09 -24.01 -12.70
N ILE A 75 -5.14 -24.86 -12.59
CA ILE A 75 -6.52 -24.41 -12.82
C ILE A 75 -7.02 -23.58 -11.64
N LEU A 76 -6.69 -23.99 -10.40
CA LEU A 76 -7.03 -23.24 -9.20
C LEU A 76 -6.33 -21.89 -9.14
N ILE A 77 -5.03 -21.83 -9.51
CA ILE A 77 -4.27 -20.57 -9.63
C ILE A 77 -5.00 -19.61 -10.59
N GLN A 78 -5.32 -20.10 -11.79
CA GLN A 78 -6.04 -19.32 -12.80
C GLN A 78 -7.43 -18.88 -12.32
N ARG A 79 -8.14 -19.75 -11.55
CA ARG A 79 -9.41 -19.39 -10.93
C ARG A 79 -9.26 -18.24 -9.94
N VAL A 80 -8.22 -18.26 -9.10
CA VAL A 80 -7.92 -17.17 -8.16
C VAL A 80 -7.69 -15.85 -8.91
N GLU A 81 -6.93 -15.86 -10.01
CA GLU A 81 -6.70 -14.66 -10.83
C GLU A 81 -8.01 -14.07 -11.36
N PHE A 82 -8.92 -14.89 -11.88
CA PHE A 82 -10.22 -14.41 -12.35
C PHE A 82 -11.11 -13.91 -11.20
N LEU A 83 -11.15 -14.61 -10.07
CA LEU A 83 -11.92 -14.20 -8.91
C LEU A 83 -11.42 -12.88 -8.33
N SER A 84 -10.09 -12.68 -8.34
CA SER A 84 -9.47 -11.41 -7.91
C SER A 84 -9.85 -10.25 -8.84
N LEU A 85 -9.81 -10.47 -10.18
CA LEU A 85 -10.24 -9.48 -11.16
C LEU A 85 -11.74 -9.11 -11.02
N LEU A 86 -12.56 -10.03 -10.50
CA LEU A 86 -13.99 -9.82 -10.24
C LEU A 86 -14.28 -9.36 -8.80
N GLU A 87 -13.24 -9.06 -8.01
CA GLU A 87 -13.37 -8.64 -6.61
C GLU A 87 -14.15 -9.64 -5.73
N ARG A 88 -14.14 -10.94 -6.08
CA ARG A 88 -14.84 -12.01 -5.36
C ARG A 88 -13.99 -12.59 -4.22
N HIS A 89 -13.55 -11.74 -3.29
CA HIS A 89 -12.56 -12.04 -2.23
C HIS A 89 -12.88 -13.29 -1.39
N LYS A 90 -14.15 -13.56 -1.09
CA LYS A 90 -14.54 -14.75 -0.33
C LYS A 90 -14.17 -16.04 -1.04
N GLU A 91 -14.38 -16.10 -2.35
CA GLU A 91 -14.09 -17.28 -3.16
C GLU A 91 -12.59 -17.39 -3.47
N VAL A 92 -11.90 -16.25 -3.61
CA VAL A 92 -10.43 -16.22 -3.65
C VAL A 92 -9.86 -16.94 -2.44
N LYS A 93 -10.29 -16.56 -1.23
CA LYS A 93 -9.79 -17.13 0.02
C LYS A 93 -10.08 -18.63 0.14
N GLN A 94 -11.28 -19.06 -0.21
CA GLN A 94 -11.63 -20.48 -0.22
C GLN A 94 -10.79 -21.30 -1.21
N THR A 95 -10.54 -20.74 -2.41
CA THR A 95 -9.69 -21.41 -3.41
C THR A 95 -8.23 -21.49 -2.97
N LEU A 96 -7.73 -20.43 -2.32
CA LEU A 96 -6.37 -20.40 -1.76
C LEU A 96 -6.18 -21.35 -0.59
N GLU A 97 -7.20 -21.57 0.25
CA GLU A 97 -7.16 -22.59 1.31
C GLU A 97 -6.93 -23.99 0.72
N THR A 98 -7.55 -24.28 -0.43
CA THR A 98 -7.32 -25.56 -1.15
C THR A 98 -5.90 -25.63 -1.72
N LEU A 99 -5.38 -24.52 -2.27
CA LEU A 99 -4.01 -24.45 -2.81
C LEU A 99 -2.92 -24.50 -1.73
N ALA A 100 -3.23 -24.06 -0.51
CA ALA A 100 -2.26 -24.01 0.59
C ALA A 100 -1.72 -25.37 1.01
N ASP A 101 -2.39 -26.46 0.64
CA ASP A 101 -2.01 -27.85 0.92
C ASP A 101 -1.41 -28.57 -0.30
N ASP A 102 -1.17 -27.85 -1.43
CA ASP A 102 -0.58 -28.44 -2.62
C ASP A 102 0.85 -28.94 -2.35
N GLN A 103 1.17 -30.13 -2.88
CA GLN A 103 2.45 -30.81 -2.70
C GLN A 103 3.11 -31.16 -4.05
N SER A 104 2.88 -30.37 -5.08
CA SER A 104 3.49 -30.59 -6.38
C SER A 104 5.03 -30.53 -6.29
N GLY A 105 5.71 -31.19 -7.19
CA GLY A 105 7.18 -31.10 -7.32
C GLY A 105 7.64 -29.96 -8.23
N ASP A 106 6.74 -29.06 -8.63
CA ASP A 106 7.02 -27.98 -9.56
C ASP A 106 7.27 -26.65 -8.81
N PRO A 107 8.49 -26.07 -8.89
CA PRO A 107 8.82 -24.82 -8.21
C PRO A 107 8.01 -23.63 -8.71
N ASP A 108 7.55 -23.60 -9.98
CA ASP A 108 6.73 -22.50 -10.50
C ASP A 108 5.33 -22.52 -9.90
N ILE A 109 4.74 -23.71 -9.71
CA ILE A 109 3.46 -23.86 -9.03
C ILE A 109 3.57 -23.34 -7.60
N HIS A 110 4.57 -23.77 -6.84
CA HIS A 110 4.78 -23.29 -5.47
C HIS A 110 5.03 -21.79 -5.41
N THR A 111 5.79 -21.22 -6.36
CA THR A 111 6.02 -19.77 -6.42
C THR A 111 4.73 -19.00 -6.66
N ASN A 112 3.92 -19.42 -7.62
CA ASN A 112 2.65 -18.78 -7.94
C ASN A 112 1.66 -18.88 -6.78
N ILE A 113 1.54 -20.04 -6.14
CA ILE A 113 0.70 -20.23 -4.95
C ILE A 113 1.17 -19.29 -3.83
N ALA A 114 2.48 -19.23 -3.55
CA ALA A 114 3.03 -18.39 -2.50
C ALA A 114 2.79 -16.88 -2.78
N MET A 115 2.89 -16.45 -4.03
CA MET A 115 2.61 -15.07 -4.43
C MET A 115 1.12 -14.73 -4.21
N LEU A 116 0.20 -15.59 -4.62
CA LEU A 116 -1.23 -15.39 -4.42
C LEU A 116 -1.61 -15.41 -2.93
N LEU A 117 -1.05 -16.34 -2.15
CA LEU A 117 -1.24 -16.38 -0.70
C LEU A 117 -0.69 -15.12 -0.01
N SER A 118 0.44 -14.60 -0.49
CA SER A 118 1.03 -13.36 0.04
C SER A 118 0.16 -12.14 -0.28
N ALA A 119 -0.44 -12.08 -1.47
CA ALA A 119 -1.35 -11.01 -1.89
C ALA A 119 -2.61 -10.95 -1.01
N GLU A 120 -3.11 -12.12 -0.55
CA GLU A 120 -4.24 -12.24 0.37
C GLU A 120 -3.81 -12.30 1.85
N GLU A 121 -2.60 -11.82 2.16
CA GLU A 121 -2.04 -11.71 3.51
C GLU A 121 -1.89 -13.05 4.28
N MET A 122 -2.00 -14.18 3.57
CA MET A 122 -1.82 -15.53 4.12
C MET A 122 -0.32 -15.91 4.22
N HIS A 123 0.50 -15.03 4.80
CA HIS A 123 1.97 -15.11 4.76
C HIS A 123 2.54 -16.41 5.35
N ARG A 124 1.93 -16.97 6.40
CA ARG A 124 2.40 -18.25 6.98
C ARG A 124 2.27 -19.42 6.01
N ALA A 125 1.19 -19.45 5.21
CA ALA A 125 1.03 -20.44 4.15
C ALA A 125 2.00 -20.17 2.98
N ALA A 126 2.14 -18.92 2.58
CA ALA A 126 3.09 -18.51 1.54
C ALA A 126 4.53 -18.94 1.85
N ILE A 127 4.98 -18.80 3.11
CA ILE A 127 6.31 -19.23 3.57
C ILE A 127 6.52 -20.73 3.31
N ARG A 128 5.53 -21.59 3.56
CA ARG A 128 5.67 -23.04 3.32
C ARG A 128 5.98 -23.32 1.84
N HIS A 129 5.25 -22.68 0.94
CA HIS A 129 5.45 -22.84 -0.49
C HIS A 129 6.77 -22.22 -0.99
N TYR A 130 7.15 -21.03 -0.50
CA TYR A 130 8.46 -20.45 -0.81
C TYR A 130 9.61 -21.34 -0.33
N LEU A 131 9.50 -21.99 0.85
CA LEU A 131 10.52 -22.93 1.33
C LEU A 131 10.69 -24.12 0.39
N VAL A 132 9.60 -24.66 -0.17
CA VAL A 132 9.69 -25.72 -1.20
C VAL A 132 10.33 -25.18 -2.47
N ALA A 133 9.89 -24.02 -2.96
CA ALA A 133 10.42 -23.41 -4.18
C ALA A 133 11.94 -23.16 -4.09
N VAL A 134 12.46 -22.62 -2.96
CA VAL A 134 13.92 -22.40 -2.79
C VAL A 134 14.71 -23.70 -2.64
N GLN A 135 14.11 -24.80 -2.17
CA GLN A 135 14.76 -26.12 -2.16
C GLN A 135 14.91 -26.67 -3.58
N LEU A 136 13.89 -26.48 -4.41
CA LEU A 136 13.89 -26.95 -5.81
C LEU A 136 14.75 -26.06 -6.72
N ARG A 137 14.85 -24.75 -6.43
CA ARG A 137 15.67 -23.77 -7.18
C ARG A 137 16.60 -22.97 -6.25
N PRO A 138 17.66 -23.58 -5.70
CA PRO A 138 18.50 -22.94 -4.68
C PRO A 138 19.39 -21.80 -5.19
N LYS A 139 19.44 -21.55 -6.50
CA LYS A 139 20.21 -20.44 -7.13
C LYS A 139 19.31 -19.31 -7.64
N ASP A 140 18.04 -19.30 -7.28
CA ASP A 140 17.11 -18.24 -7.67
C ASP A 140 17.05 -17.17 -6.57
N ALA A 141 17.66 -16.00 -6.82
CA ALA A 141 17.72 -14.89 -5.86
C ALA A 141 16.32 -14.35 -5.54
N GLN A 142 15.43 -14.28 -6.55
CA GLN A 142 14.09 -13.74 -6.39
C GLN A 142 13.25 -14.55 -5.40
N LEU A 143 13.40 -15.87 -5.40
CA LEU A 143 12.68 -16.72 -4.43
C LEU A 143 13.11 -16.45 -2.99
N TYR A 144 14.41 -16.22 -2.75
CA TYR A 144 14.89 -15.85 -1.42
C TYR A 144 14.44 -14.46 -1.01
N TYR A 145 14.36 -13.50 -1.93
CA TYR A 145 13.78 -12.20 -1.67
C TYR A 145 12.30 -12.29 -1.28
N ASN A 146 11.51 -13.03 -2.03
CA ASN A 146 10.08 -13.23 -1.76
C ASN A 146 9.85 -13.93 -0.42
N LEU A 147 10.67 -14.96 -0.10
CA LEU A 147 10.65 -15.63 1.18
C LEU A 147 10.99 -14.66 2.33
N ALA A 148 12.00 -13.80 2.14
CA ALA A 148 12.36 -12.78 3.12
C ALA A 148 11.23 -11.78 3.34
N ALA A 149 10.56 -11.32 2.28
CA ALA A 149 9.40 -10.45 2.38
C ALA A 149 8.26 -11.09 3.20
N ALA A 150 7.98 -12.38 2.97
CA ALA A 150 6.98 -13.12 3.74
C ALA A 150 7.37 -13.25 5.22
N TYR A 151 8.65 -13.51 5.54
CA TYR A 151 9.13 -13.50 6.93
C TYR A 151 9.04 -12.12 7.59
N ARG A 152 9.31 -11.04 6.84
CA ARG A 152 9.15 -9.68 7.33
C ARG A 152 7.71 -9.40 7.76
N PHE A 153 6.72 -9.81 6.96
CA PHE A 153 5.29 -9.64 7.29
C PHE A 153 4.87 -10.44 8.52
N THR A 154 5.47 -11.62 8.73
CA THR A 154 5.21 -12.43 9.95
C THR A 154 6.02 -11.98 11.17
N GLY A 155 6.95 -11.02 11.03
CA GLY A 155 7.77 -10.48 12.10
C GLY A 155 9.02 -11.31 12.46
N ASP A 156 9.34 -12.34 11.67
CA ASP A 156 10.54 -13.18 11.88
C ASP A 156 11.78 -12.52 11.25
N SER A 157 12.33 -11.51 11.92
CA SER A 157 13.46 -10.72 11.42
C SER A 157 14.72 -11.55 11.19
N GLN A 158 14.96 -12.59 11.99
CA GLN A 158 16.15 -13.44 11.84
C GLN A 158 16.09 -14.26 10.55
N LYS A 159 14.95 -14.92 10.28
CA LYS A 159 14.78 -15.68 9.04
C LYS A 159 14.68 -14.77 7.81
N CYS A 160 14.12 -13.57 7.97
CA CYS A 160 14.13 -12.55 6.94
C CYS A 160 15.58 -12.20 6.55
N GLU A 161 16.44 -11.83 7.52
CA GLU A 161 17.84 -11.48 7.27
C GLU A 161 18.63 -12.65 6.66
N ALA A 162 18.45 -13.87 7.17
CA ALA A 162 19.09 -15.07 6.62
C ALA A 162 18.69 -15.32 5.14
N SER A 163 17.43 -15.07 4.79
CA SER A 163 16.95 -15.22 3.41
C SER A 163 17.52 -14.11 2.52
N LEU A 164 17.58 -12.86 2.98
CA LEU A 164 18.19 -11.75 2.25
C LEU A 164 19.69 -11.99 2.02
N ASN A 165 20.42 -12.52 3.00
CA ASN A 165 21.82 -12.87 2.82
C ASN A 165 22.00 -13.94 1.72
N LYS A 166 21.12 -14.93 1.63
CA LYS A 166 21.14 -15.90 0.52
C LYS A 166 20.83 -15.24 -0.83
N CYS A 167 19.83 -14.35 -0.88
CA CYS A 167 19.51 -13.57 -2.07
C CYS A 167 20.74 -12.78 -2.55
N LEU A 168 21.37 -12.03 -1.65
CA LEU A 168 22.52 -11.16 -1.95
C LEU A 168 23.82 -11.93 -2.26
N ASN A 169 23.99 -13.14 -1.74
CA ASN A 169 25.08 -14.02 -2.15
C ASN A 169 24.96 -14.48 -3.62
N ILE A 170 23.74 -14.53 -4.17
CA ILE A 170 23.47 -14.86 -5.56
C ILE A 170 23.50 -13.60 -6.42
N ASN A 171 22.86 -12.52 -5.98
CA ASN A 171 22.78 -11.24 -6.67
C ASN A 171 23.05 -10.08 -5.70
N TYR A 172 24.30 -9.68 -5.50
CA TYR A 172 24.68 -8.61 -4.59
C TYR A 172 24.25 -7.21 -5.06
N LEU A 173 23.82 -7.06 -6.32
CA LEU A 173 23.31 -5.82 -6.89
C LEU A 173 21.80 -5.60 -6.65
N ASP A 174 21.11 -6.55 -6.00
CA ASP A 174 19.69 -6.41 -5.70
C ASP A 174 19.47 -5.29 -4.66
N ALA A 175 19.08 -4.11 -5.15
CA ALA A 175 18.89 -2.91 -4.33
C ALA A 175 17.72 -3.03 -3.35
N GLU A 176 16.66 -3.75 -3.71
CA GLU A 176 15.52 -3.98 -2.82
C GLU A 176 15.92 -4.90 -1.66
N ALA A 177 16.67 -5.97 -1.94
CA ALA A 177 17.20 -6.87 -0.91
C ALA A 177 18.17 -6.15 0.03
N GLN A 178 19.08 -5.31 -0.50
CA GLN A 178 20.00 -4.48 0.28
C GLN A 178 19.24 -3.52 1.20
N SER A 179 18.28 -2.78 0.65
CA SER A 179 17.46 -1.82 1.41
C SER A 179 16.63 -2.50 2.49
N MET A 180 16.03 -3.66 2.17
CA MET A 180 15.26 -4.42 3.12
C MET A 180 16.15 -4.90 4.28
N ARG A 181 17.33 -5.47 3.99
CA ARG A 181 18.28 -5.95 4.99
C ARG A 181 18.73 -4.83 5.94
N SER A 182 19.11 -3.68 5.39
CA SER A 182 19.49 -2.51 6.20
C SER A 182 18.37 -2.04 7.12
N SER A 183 17.11 -2.18 6.72
CA SER A 183 15.94 -1.72 7.48
C SER A 183 15.50 -2.65 8.62
N LEU A 184 16.01 -3.89 8.69
CA LEU A 184 15.52 -4.90 9.65
C LEU A 184 15.88 -4.58 11.10
N ARG A 185 17.04 -3.98 11.33
CA ARG A 185 17.58 -3.69 12.67
C ARG A 185 18.38 -2.39 12.70
N THR A 186 18.68 -1.91 13.88
CA THR A 186 19.69 -0.87 14.09
C THR A 186 21.08 -1.49 13.91
N GLN A 187 21.90 -0.92 13.04
CA GLN A 187 23.26 -1.37 12.77
C GLN A 187 24.23 -0.89 13.88
N SER A 188 25.38 -1.55 13.99
CA SER A 188 26.47 -1.17 14.89
C SER A 188 27.79 -1.08 14.13
N GLU A 189 28.84 -0.50 14.74
CA GLU A 189 30.16 -0.42 14.12
C GLU A 189 30.74 -1.78 13.74
N SER A 190 30.50 -2.80 14.59
CA SER A 190 30.97 -4.18 14.38
C SER A 190 30.07 -5.04 13.51
N ASP A 191 28.85 -4.59 13.22
CA ASP A 191 27.84 -5.38 12.49
C ASP A 191 26.94 -4.46 11.66
N ASN A 192 27.41 -4.15 10.43
CA ASN A 192 26.74 -3.32 9.44
C ASN A 192 27.09 -3.81 8.03
N HIS A 193 26.46 -3.20 7.00
CA HIS A 193 26.62 -3.60 5.61
C HIS A 193 27.19 -2.47 4.72
N ILE A 194 27.78 -1.44 5.33
CA ILE A 194 28.21 -0.20 4.61
C ILE A 194 29.18 -0.53 3.48
N ASP A 195 30.19 -1.37 3.71
CA ASP A 195 31.18 -1.71 2.69
C ASP A 195 30.55 -2.48 1.51
N GLU A 196 29.61 -3.39 1.79
CA GLU A 196 28.87 -4.13 0.77
C GLU A 196 27.98 -3.18 -0.05
N LEU A 197 27.28 -2.26 0.62
CA LEU A 197 26.43 -1.26 -0.02
C LEU A 197 27.24 -0.29 -0.89
N ILE A 198 28.42 0.18 -0.43
CA ILE A 198 29.31 1.04 -1.20
C ILE A 198 29.82 0.28 -2.44
N ARG A 199 30.25 -0.96 -2.27
CA ARG A 199 30.69 -1.80 -3.38
C ARG A 199 29.57 -1.95 -4.43
N ALA A 200 28.35 -2.28 -4.02
CA ALA A 200 27.23 -2.42 -4.92
C ALA A 200 26.83 -1.10 -5.58
N HIS A 201 26.79 0.00 -4.81
CA HIS A 201 26.46 1.34 -5.32
C HIS A 201 27.47 1.85 -6.37
N THR A 202 28.74 1.47 -6.29
CA THR A 202 29.81 1.90 -7.22
C THR A 202 29.97 0.96 -8.42
N ASP A 203 29.28 -0.16 -8.45
CA ASP A 203 29.34 -1.10 -9.57
C ASP A 203 28.74 -0.48 -10.83
N ARG A 204 29.37 -0.76 -11.99
CA ARG A 204 28.93 -0.21 -13.27
C ARG A 204 27.66 -0.88 -13.82
N ALA A 205 27.35 -2.08 -13.34
CA ALA A 205 26.20 -2.86 -13.79
C ALA A 205 24.90 -2.43 -13.11
N ILE A 206 24.96 -1.62 -12.03
CA ILE A 206 23.77 -1.18 -11.31
C ILE A 206 23.03 -0.07 -12.07
N SER A 207 21.71 -0.14 -12.09
CA SER A 207 20.86 0.91 -12.67
C SER A 207 20.85 2.18 -11.83
N GLU A 208 20.59 3.34 -12.45
CA GLU A 208 20.45 4.61 -11.71
C GLU A 208 19.29 4.58 -10.70
N SER A 209 18.20 3.87 -11.00
CA SER A 209 17.10 3.66 -10.08
C SER A 209 17.55 2.91 -8.82
N ASP A 210 18.32 1.83 -9.01
CA ASP A 210 18.80 0.99 -7.91
C ASP A 210 19.86 1.70 -7.06
N LYS A 211 20.71 2.54 -7.68
CA LYS A 211 21.64 3.42 -6.96
C LYS A 211 20.92 4.33 -5.98
N SER A 212 19.75 4.88 -6.36
CA SER A 212 18.95 5.69 -5.45
C SER A 212 18.55 4.88 -4.21
N GLY A 213 18.01 3.66 -4.38
CA GLY A 213 17.66 2.77 -3.27
C GLY A 213 18.83 2.46 -2.33
N MET A 214 20.01 2.18 -2.91
CA MET A 214 21.22 1.95 -2.12
C MET A 214 21.69 3.19 -1.36
N CYS A 215 21.49 4.40 -1.89
CA CYS A 215 21.75 5.63 -1.15
C CYS A 215 20.86 5.77 0.09
N TYR A 216 19.57 5.38 0.03
CA TYR A 216 18.70 5.36 1.20
C TYR A 216 19.16 4.33 2.23
N ALA A 217 19.60 3.14 1.80
CA ALA A 217 20.16 2.13 2.69
C ALA A 217 21.44 2.62 3.38
N LEU A 218 22.38 3.21 2.62
CA LEU A 218 23.59 3.81 3.17
C LEU A 218 23.30 4.94 4.15
N SER A 219 22.35 5.83 3.79
CA SER A 219 21.90 6.89 4.70
C SER A 219 21.43 6.34 6.04
N LYS A 220 20.59 5.27 6.00
CA LYS A 220 20.06 4.63 7.21
C LYS A 220 21.16 4.01 8.05
N GLU A 221 22.10 3.30 7.44
CA GLU A 221 23.18 2.66 8.19
C GLU A 221 24.16 3.69 8.80
N PHE A 222 24.47 4.78 8.09
CA PHE A 222 25.24 5.87 8.66
C PHE A 222 24.50 6.62 9.79
N ASP A 223 23.15 6.77 9.72
CA ASP A 223 22.35 7.33 10.82
C ASP A 223 22.40 6.44 12.06
N ASP A 224 22.34 5.11 11.87
CA ASP A 224 22.46 4.14 12.97
C ASP A 224 23.81 4.25 13.68
N LEU A 225 24.89 4.53 12.94
CA LEU A 225 26.24 4.75 13.46
C LEU A 225 26.49 6.19 13.93
N ASP A 226 25.45 7.03 14.01
CA ASP A 226 25.50 8.45 14.38
C ASP A 226 26.43 9.33 13.49
N ASN A 227 26.70 8.86 12.26
CA ASN A 227 27.45 9.64 11.27
C ASN A 227 26.48 10.46 10.40
N ILE A 228 26.03 11.57 10.98
CA ILE A 228 24.94 12.38 10.43
C ILE A 228 25.30 13.01 9.07
N GLU A 229 26.54 13.48 8.91
CA GLU A 229 26.99 14.11 7.67
C GLU A 229 26.97 13.13 6.49
N LYS A 230 27.52 11.93 6.66
CA LYS A 230 27.45 10.90 5.61
C LYS A 230 26.02 10.41 5.39
N SER A 231 25.24 10.25 6.45
CA SER A 231 23.83 9.89 6.37
C SER A 231 23.08 10.89 5.50
N PHE A 232 23.19 12.20 5.78
CA PHE A 232 22.50 13.21 5.01
C PHE A 232 23.03 13.32 3.57
N SER A 233 24.34 13.22 3.37
CA SER A 233 24.95 13.25 2.04
C SER A 233 24.39 12.15 1.12
N TYR A 234 24.31 10.90 1.61
CA TYR A 234 23.73 9.80 0.85
C TYR A 234 22.21 9.97 0.67
N LEU A 235 21.49 10.41 1.71
CA LEU A 235 20.06 10.68 1.64
C LEU A 235 19.76 11.69 0.54
N LYS A 236 20.46 12.83 0.55
CA LYS A 236 20.31 13.87 -0.48
C LYS A 236 20.61 13.33 -1.87
N LYS A 237 21.71 12.59 -2.03
CA LYS A 237 22.09 11.98 -3.31
C LYS A 237 21.00 11.05 -3.85
N GLY A 238 20.46 10.16 -3.02
CA GLY A 238 19.40 9.25 -3.41
C GLY A 238 18.08 9.97 -3.75
N SER A 239 17.74 11.01 -2.98
CA SER A 239 16.56 11.85 -3.22
C SER A 239 16.69 12.65 -4.51
N ASP A 240 17.84 13.30 -4.76
CA ASP A 240 18.10 14.06 -5.98
C ASP A 240 17.98 13.17 -7.23
N MET A 241 18.54 11.95 -7.20
CA MET A 241 18.44 10.98 -8.29
C MET A 241 16.96 10.61 -8.53
N ARG A 242 16.21 10.35 -7.48
CA ARG A 242 14.79 9.99 -7.58
C ARG A 242 13.97 11.16 -8.10
N ARG A 243 14.19 12.37 -7.57
CA ARG A 243 13.51 13.60 -7.99
C ARG A 243 13.74 13.91 -9.47
N ALA A 244 14.98 13.74 -9.93
CA ALA A 244 15.35 13.97 -11.33
C ALA A 244 14.67 12.99 -12.31
N SER A 245 14.27 11.80 -11.85
CA SER A 245 13.55 10.82 -12.67
C SER A 245 12.04 11.08 -12.77
N MET A 246 11.52 12.10 -12.06
CA MET A 246 10.09 12.39 -11.97
C MET A 246 9.75 13.70 -12.67
N SER A 247 8.64 13.70 -13.41
CA SER A 247 8.01 14.94 -13.88
C SER A 247 7.02 15.41 -12.82
N TYR A 248 7.50 16.23 -11.88
CA TYR A 248 6.70 16.74 -10.76
C TYR A 248 6.91 18.24 -10.57
N ASP A 249 5.84 18.96 -10.26
CA ASP A 249 5.85 20.37 -9.85
C ASP A 249 4.91 20.56 -8.67
N VAL A 250 5.44 20.94 -7.52
CA VAL A 250 4.69 21.18 -6.27
C VAL A 250 3.60 22.22 -6.42
N LYS A 251 3.74 23.17 -7.36
CA LYS A 251 2.71 24.17 -7.67
C LYS A 251 1.39 23.55 -8.12
N THR A 252 1.44 22.37 -8.72
CA THR A 252 0.24 21.61 -9.07
C THR A 252 -0.54 21.23 -7.83
N ASP A 253 0.12 20.67 -6.81
CA ASP A 253 -0.52 20.31 -5.55
C ASP A 253 -0.98 21.55 -4.78
N GLU A 254 -0.18 22.62 -4.74
CA GLU A 254 -0.59 23.91 -4.16
C GLU A 254 -1.89 24.43 -4.82
N THR A 255 -1.96 24.37 -6.15
CA THR A 255 -3.15 24.80 -6.92
C THR A 255 -4.36 23.93 -6.64
N ILE A 256 -4.18 22.61 -6.54
CA ILE A 256 -5.25 21.66 -6.18
C ILE A 256 -5.80 21.96 -4.80
N MET A 257 -4.91 22.09 -3.78
CA MET A 257 -5.34 22.36 -2.40
C MET A 257 -6.01 23.72 -2.26
N GLU A 258 -5.54 24.74 -2.98
CA GLU A 258 -6.18 26.06 -3.00
C GLU A 258 -7.55 26.00 -3.70
N ALA A 259 -7.68 25.25 -4.80
CA ALA A 259 -8.96 25.04 -5.48
C ALA A 259 -9.97 24.34 -4.56
N ILE A 260 -9.54 23.31 -3.82
CA ILE A 260 -10.39 22.63 -2.83
C ILE A 260 -10.86 23.64 -1.75
N LYS A 261 -9.94 24.40 -1.19
CA LYS A 261 -10.25 25.42 -0.17
C LYS A 261 -11.29 26.45 -0.68
N ASN A 262 -11.11 26.93 -1.90
CA ASN A 262 -12.01 27.91 -2.49
C ASN A 262 -13.36 27.32 -2.90
N HIS A 263 -13.42 26.01 -3.14
CA HIS A 263 -14.64 25.31 -3.55
C HIS A 263 -15.54 24.95 -2.35
N PHE A 264 -14.98 24.65 -1.18
CA PHE A 264 -15.69 24.20 0.00
C PHE A 264 -15.69 25.28 1.09
N ASP A 265 -16.75 26.07 1.14
CA ASP A 265 -17.05 27.00 2.24
C ASP A 265 -18.01 26.37 3.28
N SER A 266 -18.31 27.09 4.35
CA SER A 266 -19.22 26.61 5.40
C SER A 266 -20.63 26.30 4.89
N ALA A 267 -21.08 26.95 3.81
CA ALA A 267 -22.39 26.69 3.22
C ALA A 267 -22.38 25.39 2.40
N THR A 268 -21.31 25.17 1.63
CA THR A 268 -21.09 23.96 0.83
C THR A 268 -20.88 22.73 1.70
N CYS A 269 -20.25 22.88 2.86
CA CYS A 269 -19.96 21.81 3.81
C CYS A 269 -21.12 21.43 4.74
N ARG A 270 -22.31 22.04 4.59
CA ARG A 270 -23.46 21.71 5.44
C ARG A 270 -23.82 20.23 5.33
N LYS A 271 -24.07 19.61 6.48
CA LYS A 271 -24.45 18.19 6.61
C LYS A 271 -25.73 17.90 5.82
N THR A 272 -25.72 16.88 4.99
CA THR A 272 -26.92 16.30 4.40
C THR A 272 -27.56 15.34 5.41
N ILE A 273 -28.88 15.25 5.46
CA ILE A 273 -29.63 14.57 6.56
C ILE A 273 -29.69 13.04 6.38
N SER A 274 -28.89 12.43 5.56
CA SER A 274 -28.92 10.97 5.35
C SER A 274 -28.11 10.24 6.42
N VAL A 275 -28.79 9.84 7.52
CA VAL A 275 -28.21 8.88 8.47
C VAL A 275 -28.32 7.47 7.86
N ARG A 276 -27.17 6.79 7.70
CA ARG A 276 -27.14 5.41 7.21
C ARG A 276 -26.99 4.42 8.35
N PRO A 277 -27.87 3.42 8.44
CA PRO A 277 -27.69 2.33 9.40
C PRO A 277 -26.50 1.46 8.99
N GLY A 278 -25.81 0.90 9.97
CA GLY A 278 -24.72 -0.05 9.76
C GLY A 278 -23.38 0.44 10.29
N ILE A 279 -22.33 -0.26 9.92
CA ILE A 279 -20.97 0.02 10.35
C ILE A 279 -20.47 1.35 9.75
N GLN A 280 -19.88 2.20 10.58
CA GLN A 280 -19.44 3.54 10.20
C GLN A 280 -17.92 3.62 9.99
N PRO A 281 -17.42 4.44 9.06
CA PRO A 281 -15.99 4.61 8.86
C PRO A 281 -15.38 5.58 9.88
N ILE A 282 -14.16 5.23 10.30
CA ILE A 282 -13.21 6.14 10.94
C ILE A 282 -12.13 6.46 9.91
N PHE A 283 -12.09 7.70 9.43
CA PHE A 283 -11.03 8.16 8.56
C PHE A 283 -9.85 8.64 9.38
N ILE A 284 -8.68 8.00 9.22
CA ILE A 284 -7.42 8.47 9.79
C ILE A 284 -6.64 9.18 8.69
N ILE A 285 -6.52 10.50 8.81
CA ILE A 285 -5.90 11.39 7.84
C ILE A 285 -4.65 12.06 8.40
N GLY A 286 -3.86 12.70 7.54
CA GLY A 286 -2.67 13.46 7.91
C GLY A 286 -1.60 13.39 6.83
N LEU A 287 -0.37 13.76 7.14
CA LEU A 287 0.74 13.52 6.24
C LEU A 287 1.29 12.09 6.39
N PRO A 288 1.88 11.50 5.33
CA PRO A 288 2.62 10.25 5.46
C PRO A 288 3.68 10.35 6.57
N ARG A 289 3.92 9.27 7.30
CA ARG A 289 4.91 9.21 8.41
C ARG A 289 4.60 10.11 9.62
N SER A 290 3.39 10.63 9.74
CA SER A 290 2.95 11.41 10.92
C SER A 290 2.50 10.54 12.12
N GLY A 291 2.48 9.20 11.99
CA GLY A 291 2.03 8.29 13.04
C GLY A 291 0.63 7.70 12.81
N THR A 292 0.06 7.86 11.63
CA THR A 292 -1.27 7.32 11.25
C THR A 292 -1.36 5.81 11.47
N THR A 293 -0.31 5.04 11.14
CA THR A 293 -0.27 3.59 11.37
C THR A 293 -0.22 3.23 12.86
N LEU A 294 0.42 4.03 13.71
CA LEU A 294 0.42 3.79 15.16
C LEU A 294 -1.00 3.93 15.72
N LEU A 295 -1.69 5.02 15.37
CA LEU A 295 -3.07 5.24 15.82
C LEU A 295 -4.02 4.17 15.26
N GLU A 296 -3.88 3.81 13.98
CA GLU A 296 -4.63 2.72 13.36
C GLU A 296 -4.51 1.42 14.19
N ARG A 297 -3.29 1.02 14.54
CA ARG A 297 -3.03 -0.20 15.33
C ARG A 297 -3.60 -0.15 16.74
N ILE A 298 -3.48 0.99 17.40
CA ILE A 298 -4.08 1.23 18.71
C ILE A 298 -5.59 1.04 18.64
N LEU A 299 -6.25 1.64 17.65
CA LEU A 299 -7.70 1.57 17.49
C LEU A 299 -8.17 0.20 16.99
N ASP A 300 -7.47 -0.44 16.06
CA ASP A 300 -7.75 -1.79 15.57
C ASP A 300 -7.65 -2.86 16.66
N SER A 301 -7.01 -2.53 17.77
CA SER A 301 -7.00 -3.40 18.94
C SER A 301 -8.29 -3.32 19.77
N HIS A 302 -9.22 -2.40 19.48
CA HIS A 302 -10.53 -2.30 20.14
C HIS A 302 -11.52 -3.33 19.56
N SER A 303 -12.37 -3.94 20.42
CA SER A 303 -13.31 -5.01 20.00
C SER A 303 -14.35 -4.59 18.97
N SER A 304 -14.68 -3.29 18.94
CA SER A 304 -15.71 -2.73 18.05
C SER A 304 -15.14 -2.06 16.80
N ILE A 305 -13.84 -2.16 16.56
CA ILE A 305 -13.17 -1.52 15.42
C ILE A 305 -12.43 -2.60 14.60
N LEU A 306 -12.49 -2.47 13.27
CA LEU A 306 -11.72 -3.29 12.34
C LEU A 306 -10.97 -2.40 11.35
N SER A 307 -9.65 -2.54 11.25
CA SER A 307 -8.90 -1.83 10.22
C SER A 307 -9.08 -2.45 8.84
N ARG A 308 -9.21 -1.55 7.83
CA ARG A 308 -9.21 -1.88 6.40
C ARG A 308 -7.94 -1.37 5.70
N GLY A 309 -7.00 -0.80 6.45
CA GLY A 309 -5.75 -0.26 5.92
C GLY A 309 -5.94 1.01 5.08
N GLU A 310 -5.13 1.15 4.04
CA GLU A 310 -5.17 2.30 3.12
C GLU A 310 -6.12 2.01 1.95
N LEU A 311 -7.30 2.67 1.97
CA LEU A 311 -8.32 2.53 0.92
C LEU A 311 -8.31 3.76 0.02
N ASP A 312 -8.07 3.58 -1.28
CA ASP A 312 -8.21 4.64 -2.30
C ASP A 312 -9.64 4.79 -2.82
N ILE A 313 -10.55 3.96 -2.31
CA ILE A 313 -11.93 3.79 -2.79
C ILE A 313 -12.69 5.11 -2.83
N PHE A 314 -12.61 5.94 -1.76
CA PHE A 314 -13.37 7.19 -1.71
C PHE A 314 -12.99 8.15 -2.83
N GLY A 315 -11.69 8.35 -3.05
CA GLY A 315 -11.18 9.20 -4.11
C GLY A 315 -11.54 8.69 -5.51
N VAL A 316 -11.43 7.38 -5.71
CA VAL A 316 -11.77 6.72 -6.99
C VAL A 316 -13.26 6.84 -7.30
N GLU A 317 -14.14 6.56 -6.34
CA GLU A 317 -15.58 6.65 -6.55
C GLU A 317 -16.05 8.12 -6.72
N MET A 318 -15.45 9.06 -5.98
CA MET A 318 -15.67 10.49 -6.18
C MET A 318 -15.28 10.92 -7.60
N ALA A 319 -14.10 10.51 -8.08
CA ALA A 319 -13.64 10.87 -9.41
C ALA A 319 -14.55 10.29 -10.51
N LYS A 320 -15.03 9.06 -10.37
CA LYS A 320 -16.01 8.45 -11.28
C LYS A 320 -17.31 9.26 -11.31
N GLU A 321 -17.86 9.60 -10.14
CA GLU A 321 -19.09 10.36 -10.03
C GLU A 321 -18.95 11.76 -10.60
N ALA A 322 -17.89 12.47 -10.25
CA ALA A 322 -17.63 13.82 -10.78
C ALA A 322 -17.43 13.82 -12.31
N SER A 323 -16.84 12.75 -12.87
CA SER A 323 -16.59 12.63 -14.31
C SER A 323 -17.87 12.58 -15.14
N ILE A 324 -18.98 12.07 -14.58
CA ILE A 324 -20.28 12.03 -15.24
C ILE A 324 -20.78 13.46 -15.57
N HIS A 325 -20.43 14.43 -14.73
CA HIS A 325 -20.84 15.82 -14.86
C HIS A 325 -19.87 16.67 -15.69
N THR A 326 -18.78 16.07 -16.21
CA THR A 326 -17.84 16.75 -17.11
C THR A 326 -18.17 16.40 -18.56
N ASN A 327 -18.05 17.39 -19.46
CA ASN A 327 -18.16 17.15 -20.91
C ASN A 327 -16.80 16.76 -21.53
N LYS A 328 -15.81 16.33 -20.71
CA LYS A 328 -14.45 16.03 -21.13
C LYS A 328 -14.20 14.51 -21.07
N THR A 329 -13.53 13.98 -22.07
CA THR A 329 -13.15 12.56 -22.12
C THR A 329 -12.11 12.21 -21.06
N ASN A 330 -11.18 13.13 -20.75
CA ASN A 330 -10.15 13.00 -19.72
C ASN A 330 -10.15 14.28 -18.85
N PRO A 331 -11.03 14.36 -17.84
CA PRO A 331 -11.10 15.53 -16.98
C PRO A 331 -9.85 15.64 -16.11
N SER A 332 -9.34 16.86 -15.92
CA SER A 332 -8.28 17.14 -14.96
C SER A 332 -8.82 17.06 -13.52
N ILE A 333 -7.91 16.97 -12.52
CA ILE A 333 -8.30 17.02 -11.10
C ILE A 333 -9.08 18.31 -10.79
N LEU A 334 -8.69 19.44 -11.37
CA LEU A 334 -9.41 20.72 -11.19
C LEU A 334 -10.83 20.68 -11.77
N ASP A 335 -11.01 19.99 -12.91
CA ASP A 335 -12.36 19.77 -13.46
C ASP A 335 -13.22 18.94 -12.49
N LEU A 336 -12.65 17.86 -11.93
CA LEU A 336 -13.35 16.99 -10.96
C LEU A 336 -13.71 17.76 -9.67
N ILE A 337 -12.80 18.59 -9.16
CA ILE A 337 -13.08 19.46 -8.00
C ILE A 337 -14.24 20.40 -8.33
N SER A 338 -14.25 21.04 -9.49
CA SER A 338 -15.32 21.95 -9.90
C SER A 338 -16.69 21.28 -9.95
N GLN A 339 -16.75 20.01 -10.31
CA GLN A 339 -17.98 19.21 -10.40
C GLN A 339 -18.38 18.55 -9.08
N SER A 340 -17.52 18.56 -8.07
CA SER A 340 -17.78 17.88 -6.80
C SER A 340 -19.01 18.40 -6.01
N LYS A 341 -19.52 19.58 -6.34
CA LYS A 341 -20.82 20.10 -5.81
C LYS A 341 -22.04 19.41 -6.43
N ASN A 342 -21.92 18.89 -7.65
CA ASN A 342 -23.01 18.35 -8.45
C ASN A 342 -23.16 16.82 -8.31
N ILE A 343 -22.25 16.17 -7.61
CA ILE A 343 -22.25 14.70 -7.42
C ILE A 343 -23.43 14.25 -6.57
N ASP A 344 -23.94 13.07 -6.87
CA ASP A 344 -24.90 12.37 -6.03
C ASP A 344 -24.19 11.78 -4.79
N LEU A 345 -24.36 12.46 -3.66
CA LEU A 345 -23.70 12.08 -2.40
C LEU A 345 -24.19 10.75 -1.86
N ASP A 346 -25.46 10.41 -2.08
CA ASP A 346 -26.03 9.13 -1.63
C ASP A 346 -25.45 7.97 -2.44
N SER A 347 -25.40 8.13 -3.76
CA SER A 347 -24.76 7.15 -4.64
C SER A 347 -23.26 6.98 -4.34
N LEU A 348 -22.52 8.07 -4.09
CA LEU A 348 -21.12 8.02 -3.70
C LEU A 348 -20.93 7.24 -2.39
N ALA A 349 -21.73 7.55 -1.38
CA ALA A 349 -21.63 6.89 -0.08
C ALA A 349 -21.98 5.40 -0.17
N ASP A 350 -23.02 5.03 -0.91
CA ASP A 350 -23.43 3.62 -1.07
C ASP A 350 -22.35 2.81 -1.78
N ARG A 351 -21.75 3.35 -2.85
CA ARG A 351 -20.64 2.69 -3.55
C ARG A 351 -19.38 2.58 -2.67
N TYR A 352 -19.05 3.64 -1.93
CA TYR A 352 -17.93 3.58 -1.00
C TYR A 352 -18.17 2.51 0.07
N LEU A 353 -19.31 2.54 0.78
CA LEU A 353 -19.61 1.59 1.85
C LEU A 353 -19.72 0.16 1.36
N SER A 354 -20.28 -0.08 0.16
CA SER A 354 -20.37 -1.43 -0.41
C SER A 354 -19.02 -2.09 -0.65
N LYS A 355 -17.96 -1.29 -0.91
CA LYS A 355 -16.60 -1.77 -1.17
C LYS A 355 -15.70 -1.73 0.06
N ALA A 356 -15.82 -0.68 0.87
CA ALA A 356 -14.95 -0.43 2.01
C ALA A 356 -15.38 -1.19 3.27
N ALA A 357 -16.68 -1.33 3.51
CA ALA A 357 -17.18 -1.98 4.71
C ALA A 357 -16.84 -3.49 4.72
N PRO A 358 -16.44 -4.05 5.89
CA PRO A 358 -16.16 -5.47 5.98
C PRO A 358 -17.42 -6.31 5.80
N ALA A 359 -17.28 -7.45 5.12
CA ALA A 359 -18.39 -8.38 4.87
C ALA A 359 -19.01 -8.98 6.16
N ASN A 360 -18.21 -9.07 7.23
CA ASN A 360 -18.65 -9.59 8.53
C ASN A 360 -18.80 -8.41 9.50
N ASN A 361 -20.03 -8.08 9.83
CA ASN A 361 -20.43 -6.97 10.71
C ASN A 361 -20.21 -7.31 12.21
N SER A 362 -18.97 -7.54 12.63
CA SER A 362 -18.65 -7.81 14.04
C SER A 362 -18.35 -6.56 14.86
N GLY A 363 -18.21 -5.39 14.23
CA GLY A 363 -17.85 -4.12 14.89
C GLY A 363 -18.84 -3.00 14.61
N SER A 364 -18.69 -1.89 15.35
CA SER A 364 -19.45 -0.64 15.12
C SER A 364 -18.77 0.26 14.10
N TYR A 365 -17.46 0.12 13.95
CA TYR A 365 -16.62 0.96 13.08
C TYR A 365 -15.62 0.15 12.27
N PHE A 366 -15.28 0.67 11.09
CA PHE A 366 -14.08 0.25 10.36
C PHE A 366 -13.16 1.44 10.10
N ILE A 367 -11.86 1.20 10.05
CA ILE A 367 -10.87 2.24 9.76
C ILE A 367 -10.54 2.25 8.28
N ASP A 368 -10.61 3.44 7.67
CA ASP A 368 -9.97 3.81 6.41
C ASP A 368 -8.81 4.75 6.74
N LYS A 369 -7.59 4.21 6.70
CA LYS A 369 -6.40 4.98 7.03
C LYS A 369 -5.61 5.30 5.75
N LEU A 370 -6.10 6.22 4.94
CA LEU A 370 -5.35 6.79 3.84
C LEU A 370 -4.98 8.24 4.19
N PRO A 371 -3.67 8.55 4.39
CA PRO A 371 -3.24 9.88 4.76
C PRO A 371 -3.84 10.98 3.88
N LEU A 372 -3.85 10.79 2.55
CA LEU A 372 -4.34 11.78 1.58
C LEU A 372 -5.86 12.01 1.60
N ASN A 373 -6.64 11.26 2.36
CA ASN A 373 -8.08 11.53 2.51
C ASN A 373 -8.37 12.93 3.10
N PHE A 374 -7.34 13.65 3.58
CA PHE A 374 -7.48 15.05 3.94
C PHE A 374 -7.93 15.95 2.78
N LEU A 375 -7.70 15.55 1.54
CA LEU A 375 -8.18 16.25 0.34
C LEU A 375 -9.70 16.17 0.18
N TYR A 376 -10.34 15.16 0.77
CA TYR A 376 -11.76 14.85 0.58
C TYR A 376 -12.63 15.15 1.81
N VAL A 377 -12.10 15.76 2.88
CA VAL A 377 -12.79 15.98 4.15
C VAL A 377 -14.19 16.59 3.98
N GLY A 378 -14.33 17.62 3.15
CA GLY A 378 -15.62 18.26 2.90
C GLY A 378 -16.65 17.32 2.26
N LEU A 379 -16.22 16.46 1.33
CA LEU A 379 -17.08 15.46 0.69
C LEU A 379 -17.39 14.29 1.61
N ILE A 380 -16.39 13.81 2.36
CA ILE A 380 -16.58 12.76 3.37
C ILE A 380 -17.65 13.18 4.35
N HIS A 381 -17.54 14.40 4.91
CA HIS A 381 -18.51 14.92 5.88
C HIS A 381 -19.93 15.03 5.29
N ARG A 382 -20.04 15.41 4.01
CA ARG A 382 -21.36 15.52 3.34
C ARG A 382 -21.96 14.16 3.01
N ALA A 383 -21.16 13.24 2.44
CA ALA A 383 -21.64 11.94 2.01
C ALA A 383 -21.84 10.94 3.16
N LEU A 384 -21.02 11.05 4.21
CA LEU A 384 -20.97 10.15 5.37
C LEU A 384 -21.01 10.97 6.67
N PRO A 385 -22.15 11.57 7.02
CA PRO A 385 -22.23 12.53 8.12
C PRO A 385 -21.96 11.93 9.50
N GLU A 386 -22.01 10.62 9.66
CA GLU A 386 -21.67 9.90 10.90
C GLU A 386 -20.22 9.41 10.95
N ALA A 387 -19.47 9.58 9.85
CA ALA A 387 -18.05 9.22 9.81
C ALA A 387 -17.24 10.01 10.83
N LYS A 388 -16.32 9.35 11.51
CA LYS A 388 -15.37 9.99 12.41
C LYS A 388 -14.10 10.34 11.62
N ILE A 389 -13.64 11.58 11.72
CA ILE A 389 -12.43 12.03 11.02
C ILE A 389 -11.37 12.39 12.06
N ILE A 390 -10.23 11.70 12.03
CA ILE A 390 -9.13 11.89 12.98
C ILE A 390 -7.90 12.32 12.18
N ASN A 391 -7.36 13.49 12.49
CA ASN A 391 -6.18 14.05 11.86
C ASN A 391 -4.94 13.86 12.75
N LEU A 392 -3.94 13.13 12.27
CA LEU A 392 -2.64 13.01 12.91
C LEU A 392 -1.75 14.19 12.52
N THR A 393 -1.40 14.99 13.51
CA THR A 393 -0.40 16.07 13.38
C THR A 393 0.94 15.63 13.97
N ARG A 394 2.00 16.21 13.49
CA ARG A 394 3.36 16.00 13.98
C ARG A 394 4.14 17.30 13.78
N HIS A 395 5.16 17.54 14.62
CA HIS A 395 6.08 18.67 14.46
C HIS A 395 6.49 18.84 12.99
N PRO A 396 6.43 20.05 12.40
CA PRO A 396 6.64 20.28 10.96
C PRO A 396 7.92 19.65 10.42
N LEU A 397 9.08 20.00 11.03
CA LEU A 397 10.38 19.48 10.59
C LEU A 397 10.52 17.97 10.82
N ALA A 398 9.93 17.43 11.91
CA ALA A 398 9.91 15.99 12.18
C ALA A 398 9.10 15.24 11.11
N SER A 399 7.96 15.79 10.70
CA SER A 399 7.10 15.22 9.66
C SER A 399 7.81 15.23 8.31
N CYS A 400 8.36 16.38 7.91
CA CYS A 400 9.08 16.52 6.64
C CYS A 400 10.32 15.62 6.59
N MET A 401 11.16 15.59 7.64
CA MET A 401 12.33 14.72 7.68
C MET A 401 11.97 13.24 7.65
N ALA A 402 10.87 12.84 8.31
CA ALA A 402 10.40 11.46 8.28
C ALA A 402 9.92 11.03 6.87
N MET A 403 9.33 11.93 6.10
CA MET A 403 8.96 11.70 4.70
C MET A 403 10.20 11.69 3.80
N TYR A 404 11.13 12.64 3.94
CA TYR A 404 12.35 12.72 3.15
C TYR A 404 13.25 11.49 3.29
N ARG A 405 13.28 10.87 4.46
CA ARG A 405 14.03 9.63 4.75
C ARG A 405 13.35 8.35 4.23
N GLN A 406 12.15 8.46 3.65
CA GLN A 406 11.42 7.31 3.16
C GLN A 406 11.39 7.27 1.64
N GLN A 407 11.83 6.17 1.05
CA GLN A 407 11.63 5.93 -0.37
C GLN A 407 10.21 5.42 -0.62
N PHE A 408 9.34 6.25 -1.20
CA PHE A 408 7.92 5.94 -1.45
C PHE A 408 7.65 5.39 -2.87
N ARG A 409 8.67 5.05 -3.63
CA ARG A 409 8.55 4.67 -5.05
C ARG A 409 7.91 5.81 -5.86
N ASP A 410 6.72 5.57 -6.48
CA ASP A 410 6.05 6.56 -7.34
C ASP A 410 4.96 7.37 -6.60
N ILE A 411 4.78 7.12 -5.30
CA ILE A 411 3.84 7.82 -4.44
C ILE A 411 4.59 8.96 -3.72
N TYR A 412 3.92 10.08 -3.49
CA TYR A 412 4.43 11.24 -2.74
C TYR A 412 5.70 11.88 -3.36
N PRO A 413 5.68 12.29 -4.63
CA PRO A 413 6.86 12.83 -5.32
C PRO A 413 7.44 14.08 -4.67
N PHE A 414 6.65 14.86 -3.94
CA PHE A 414 7.09 16.01 -3.15
C PHE A 414 8.09 15.65 -2.05
N SER A 415 8.15 14.38 -1.63
CA SER A 415 9.00 13.96 -0.53
C SER A 415 10.49 13.82 -0.88
N TYR A 416 10.84 13.95 -2.16
CA TYR A 416 12.22 13.77 -2.65
C TYR A 416 13.02 15.08 -2.81
N ASP A 417 12.43 16.23 -2.48
CA ASP A 417 13.10 17.52 -2.43
C ASP A 417 12.63 18.32 -1.22
N LEU A 418 13.56 18.91 -0.46
CA LEU A 418 13.19 19.63 0.78
C LEU A 418 12.43 20.93 0.51
N THR A 419 12.63 21.56 -0.65
CA THR A 419 11.89 22.76 -1.06
C THR A 419 10.47 22.41 -1.44
N ASP A 420 10.29 21.40 -2.31
CA ASP A 420 8.96 20.86 -2.66
C ASP A 420 8.20 20.43 -1.41
N LEU A 421 8.87 19.73 -0.50
CA LEU A 421 8.30 19.22 0.74
C LEU A 421 7.84 20.36 1.66
N GLY A 422 8.62 21.45 1.75
CA GLY A 422 8.25 22.64 2.51
C GLY A 422 7.00 23.31 1.95
N HIS A 423 6.94 23.49 0.64
CA HIS A 423 5.75 24.05 -0.04
C HIS A 423 4.52 23.19 0.11
N TYR A 424 4.68 21.86 -0.08
CA TYR A 424 3.57 20.91 0.12
C TYR A 424 3.06 20.93 1.55
N PHE A 425 3.97 20.97 2.55
CA PHE A 425 3.59 21.05 3.96
C PHE A 425 2.78 22.32 4.26
N VAL A 426 3.20 23.46 3.73
CA VAL A 426 2.49 24.75 3.89
C VAL A 426 1.09 24.67 3.25
N ALA A 427 0.97 24.12 2.05
CA ALA A 427 -0.31 23.96 1.38
C ALA A 427 -1.25 23.03 2.17
N TYR A 428 -0.74 21.88 2.64
CA TYR A 428 -1.45 20.97 3.53
C TYR A 428 -1.94 21.67 4.82
N HIS A 429 -1.04 22.39 5.48
CA HIS A 429 -1.38 23.10 6.73
C HIS A 429 -2.48 24.14 6.52
N ARG A 430 -2.43 24.89 5.41
CA ARG A 430 -3.46 25.86 5.04
C ARG A 430 -4.81 25.19 4.76
N LEU A 431 -4.82 24.06 4.08
CA LEU A 431 -6.04 23.30 3.81
C LEU A 431 -6.62 22.72 5.10
N MET A 432 -5.80 22.17 5.99
CA MET A 432 -6.28 21.64 7.29
C MET A 432 -6.81 22.76 8.20
N SER A 433 -6.17 23.94 8.20
CA SER A 433 -6.66 25.12 8.91
C SER A 433 -8.02 25.59 8.36
N HIS A 434 -8.19 25.54 7.03
CA HIS A 434 -9.47 25.81 6.38
C HIS A 434 -10.55 24.81 6.82
N TRP A 435 -10.26 23.49 6.79
CA TRP A 435 -11.20 22.47 7.24
C TRP A 435 -11.65 22.69 8.70
N ASN A 436 -10.73 22.99 9.59
CA ASN A 436 -11.06 23.30 10.98
C ASN A 436 -11.95 24.56 11.13
N SER A 437 -11.79 25.52 10.23
CA SER A 437 -12.60 26.75 10.22
C SER A 437 -14.02 26.54 9.69
N VAL A 438 -14.18 25.78 8.61
CA VAL A 438 -15.48 25.57 7.94
C VAL A 438 -16.28 24.40 8.52
N LEU A 439 -15.61 23.48 9.20
CA LEU A 439 -16.15 22.27 9.83
C LEU A 439 -15.72 22.17 11.30
N PRO A 440 -16.15 23.14 12.16
CA PRO A 440 -15.79 23.09 13.58
C PRO A 440 -16.30 21.79 14.21
N ASP A 441 -15.49 21.19 15.09
CA ASP A 441 -15.77 19.97 15.87
C ASP A 441 -15.95 18.67 15.05
N VAL A 442 -15.78 18.71 13.72
CA VAL A 442 -15.86 17.51 12.85
C VAL A 442 -14.58 16.71 12.84
N ILE A 443 -13.43 17.39 12.92
CA ILE A 443 -12.11 16.76 12.86
C ILE A 443 -11.48 16.73 14.25
N HIS A 444 -11.17 15.52 14.72
CA HIS A 444 -10.42 15.35 15.96
C HIS A 444 -8.92 15.32 15.69
N SER A 445 -8.20 16.35 16.12
CA SER A 445 -6.73 16.41 15.95
C SER A 445 -5.99 15.69 17.07
N VAL A 446 -5.03 14.85 16.71
CA VAL A 446 -4.15 14.10 17.61
C VAL A 446 -2.71 14.43 17.27
N SER A 447 -1.94 14.97 18.23
CA SER A 447 -0.50 15.14 18.08
C SER A 447 0.20 13.80 18.25
N TYR A 448 1.09 13.46 17.31
CA TYR A 448 1.94 12.27 17.39
C TYR A 448 2.79 12.26 18.67
N GLU A 449 3.36 13.39 19.04
CA GLU A 449 4.18 13.55 20.22
C GLU A 449 3.38 13.23 21.49
N ASN A 450 2.17 13.79 21.60
CA ASN A 450 1.27 13.52 22.72
C ASN A 450 0.80 12.04 22.74
N LEU A 451 0.49 11.48 21.56
CA LEU A 451 0.11 10.07 21.45
C LEU A 451 1.22 9.15 21.94
N VAL A 452 2.48 9.47 21.65
CA VAL A 452 3.65 8.69 22.08
C VAL A 452 3.95 8.87 23.57
N ILE A 453 3.88 10.10 24.09
CA ILE A 453 4.22 10.41 25.49
C ILE A 453 3.09 9.99 26.45
N ASN A 454 1.85 10.20 26.03
CA ASN A 454 0.65 10.02 26.85
C ASN A 454 -0.33 9.05 26.19
N THR A 455 0.14 7.90 25.69
CA THR A 455 -0.62 6.95 24.85
C THR A 455 -2.00 6.63 25.41
N GLU A 456 -2.11 6.29 26.70
CA GLU A 456 -3.39 5.94 27.31
C GLU A 456 -4.37 7.13 27.31
N LYS A 457 -3.90 8.31 27.71
CA LYS A 457 -4.73 9.51 27.78
C LYS A 457 -5.26 9.91 26.40
N GLU A 458 -4.38 9.92 25.40
CA GLU A 458 -4.77 10.30 24.03
C GLU A 458 -5.68 9.24 23.39
N THR A 459 -5.42 7.94 23.62
CA THR A 459 -6.31 6.87 23.15
C THR A 459 -7.71 6.99 23.76
N LYS A 460 -7.82 7.29 25.08
CA LYS A 460 -9.12 7.53 25.73
C LYS A 460 -9.86 8.72 25.12
N ARG A 461 -9.13 9.80 24.74
CA ARG A 461 -9.74 10.97 24.06
C ARG A 461 -10.29 10.62 22.68
N VAL A 462 -9.51 9.84 21.91
CA VAL A 462 -9.91 9.37 20.57
C VAL A 462 -11.13 8.46 20.66
N LEU A 463 -11.12 7.46 21.57
CA LEU A 463 -12.26 6.56 21.76
C LEU A 463 -13.51 7.31 22.19
N LYS A 464 -13.39 8.30 23.07
CA LYS A 464 -14.51 9.18 23.45
C LYS A 464 -15.07 9.94 22.24
N PHE A 465 -14.22 10.46 21.36
CA PHE A 465 -14.66 11.11 20.12
C PHE A 465 -15.39 10.14 19.18
N CYS A 466 -15.00 8.86 19.20
CA CYS A 466 -15.66 7.79 18.45
C CYS A 466 -16.89 7.19 19.17
N ASP A 467 -17.33 7.75 20.30
CA ASP A 467 -18.42 7.24 21.12
C ASP A 467 -18.20 5.79 21.60
N LEU A 468 -16.93 5.42 21.83
CA LEU A 468 -16.49 4.10 22.27
C LEU A 468 -15.98 4.10 23.70
N THR A 469 -16.19 2.97 24.37
CA THR A 469 -15.68 2.74 25.72
C THR A 469 -14.20 2.39 25.69
N TRP A 470 -13.51 2.65 26.79
CA TRP A 470 -12.11 2.31 26.94
C TRP A 470 -11.88 0.81 27.07
N GLU A 471 -10.91 0.27 26.31
CA GLU A 471 -10.42 -1.09 26.44
C GLU A 471 -8.90 -1.11 26.64
N PRO A 472 -8.37 -1.75 27.73
CA PRO A 472 -6.94 -1.81 28.01
C PRO A 472 -6.10 -2.47 26.92
N ARG A 473 -6.71 -3.33 26.09
CA ARG A 473 -6.02 -4.01 24.97
C ARG A 473 -5.52 -3.04 23.90
N CYS A 474 -6.06 -1.82 23.82
CA CYS A 474 -5.56 -0.78 22.94
C CYS A 474 -4.11 -0.38 23.26
N LEU A 475 -3.65 -0.52 24.51
CA LEU A 475 -2.26 -0.28 24.88
C LEU A 475 -1.33 -1.44 24.53
N ARG A 476 -1.88 -2.61 24.25
CA ARG A 476 -1.11 -3.80 23.82
C ARG A 476 -1.25 -4.03 22.32
N PHE A 477 -1.37 -2.95 21.54
CA PHE A 477 -1.54 -2.98 20.09
C PHE A 477 -0.41 -3.73 19.36
N TYR A 478 0.78 -3.82 19.94
CA TYR A 478 1.92 -4.57 19.42
C TYR A 478 1.73 -6.10 19.46
N GLU A 479 0.77 -6.59 20.27
CA GLU A 479 0.33 -7.99 20.29
C GLU A 479 -0.68 -8.32 19.17
N ASN A 480 -1.18 -7.31 18.47
CA ASN A 480 -2.12 -7.48 17.35
C ASN A 480 -1.38 -8.11 16.16
N GLU A 481 -1.73 -9.36 15.84
CA GLU A 481 -1.11 -10.15 14.76
C GLU A 481 -1.61 -9.76 13.35
N ALA A 482 -2.62 -8.87 13.23
CA ALA A 482 -3.12 -8.45 11.94
C ALA A 482 -1.99 -7.89 11.07
N PRO A 483 -1.94 -8.21 9.78
CA PRO A 483 -0.88 -7.74 8.88
C PRO A 483 -0.89 -6.21 8.76
N SER A 484 0.28 -5.64 8.47
CA SER A 484 0.42 -4.22 8.16
C SER A 484 1.30 -4.08 6.92
N THR A 485 0.73 -3.52 5.87
CA THR A 485 1.39 -3.35 4.57
C THR A 485 2.12 -2.02 4.43
N THR A 486 2.12 -1.18 5.49
CA THR A 486 2.72 0.16 5.44
C THR A 486 4.22 0.15 5.68
N ALA A 487 4.91 1.23 5.29
CA ALA A 487 6.33 1.45 5.57
C ALA A 487 6.67 1.44 7.07
N SER A 488 5.67 1.55 7.95
CA SER A 488 5.81 1.54 9.41
C SER A 488 5.52 0.18 10.05
N ALA A 489 5.29 -0.88 9.27
CA ALA A 489 4.84 -2.20 9.75
C ALA A 489 5.73 -2.80 10.85
N THR A 490 7.06 -2.67 10.74
CA THR A 490 8.00 -3.16 11.75
C THR A 490 7.99 -2.32 13.03
N GLN A 491 7.72 -1.03 12.91
CA GLN A 491 7.73 -0.08 14.04
C GLN A 491 6.54 -0.28 14.98
N VAL A 492 5.36 -0.63 14.44
CA VAL A 492 4.13 -0.81 15.22
C VAL A 492 4.01 -2.21 15.86
N ARG A 493 4.98 -3.10 15.68
CA ARG A 493 5.08 -4.39 16.37
C ARG A 493 5.91 -4.35 17.65
N GLN A 494 6.23 -3.15 18.12
CA GLN A 494 6.95 -2.91 19.37
C GLN A 494 6.13 -1.94 20.25
N PRO A 495 6.32 -1.98 21.59
CA PRO A 495 5.77 -0.95 22.45
C PRO A 495 6.16 0.44 21.99
N VAL A 496 5.34 1.44 22.31
CA VAL A 496 5.61 2.84 21.97
C VAL A 496 6.98 3.27 22.49
N TYR A 497 7.76 3.93 21.64
CA TYR A 497 9.06 4.51 21.99
C TYR A 497 9.14 5.98 21.55
N ASN A 498 9.82 6.80 22.32
CA ASN A 498 9.82 8.26 22.16
C ASN A 498 11.02 8.82 21.35
N ARG A 499 12.02 8.00 21.01
CA ARG A 499 13.23 8.46 20.31
C ARG A 499 12.92 9.14 18.96
N SER A 500 11.84 8.75 18.29
CA SER A 500 11.43 9.29 16.99
C SER A 500 10.90 10.72 17.05
N ILE A 501 10.55 11.24 18.22
CA ILE A 501 10.06 12.62 18.40
C ILE A 501 11.13 13.63 18.01
N ASN A 502 12.35 13.43 18.53
CA ASN A 502 13.46 14.39 18.40
C ASN A 502 14.55 13.96 17.39
N GLN A 503 14.38 12.86 16.68
CA GLN A 503 15.41 12.33 15.77
C GLN A 503 15.78 13.33 14.66
N TRP A 504 14.83 14.15 14.20
CA TRP A 504 15.08 15.18 13.20
C TRP A 504 16.07 16.25 13.65
N ARG A 505 16.21 16.51 14.97
CA ARG A 505 17.11 17.54 15.54
C ARG A 505 18.58 17.29 15.20
N LYS A 506 18.97 16.03 14.95
CA LYS A 506 20.32 15.69 14.48
C LYS A 506 20.63 16.31 13.11
N TYR A 507 19.61 16.60 12.32
CA TYR A 507 19.71 17.10 10.95
C TYR A 507 19.41 18.61 10.82
N THR A 508 19.26 19.34 11.93
CA THR A 508 18.80 20.74 11.94
C THR A 508 19.58 21.63 10.95
N HIS A 509 20.90 21.53 10.91
CA HIS A 509 21.75 22.33 10.00
C HIS A 509 21.49 22.05 8.50
N HIS A 510 20.91 20.92 8.17
CA HIS A 510 20.56 20.56 6.81
C HIS A 510 19.12 20.97 6.45
N LEU A 511 18.33 21.43 7.42
CA LEU A 511 16.93 21.78 7.28
C LEU A 511 16.64 23.29 7.25
N ASP A 512 17.68 24.15 7.21
CA ASP A 512 17.52 25.60 7.29
C ASP A 512 16.59 26.17 6.22
N ASN A 513 16.73 25.74 4.96
CA ASN A 513 15.85 26.18 3.87
C ASN A 513 14.40 25.71 4.08
N LEU A 514 14.21 24.46 4.45
CA LEU A 514 12.90 23.89 4.77
C LEU A 514 12.25 24.65 5.92
N SER A 515 12.99 24.90 7.00
CA SER A 515 12.54 25.67 8.16
C SER A 515 12.13 27.09 7.77
N ALA A 516 12.94 27.77 6.95
CA ALA A 516 12.64 29.13 6.48
C ALA A 516 11.34 29.19 5.64
N ILE A 517 11.08 28.21 4.76
CA ILE A 517 9.87 28.13 3.96
C ILE A 517 8.64 28.00 4.87
N ILE A 518 8.71 27.11 5.86
CA ILE A 518 7.60 26.81 6.77
C ILE A 518 7.37 28.01 7.71
N ALA A 519 8.42 28.57 8.31
CA ALA A 519 8.34 29.73 9.21
C ALA A 519 7.80 30.98 8.51
N LYS A 520 8.17 31.21 7.23
CA LYS A 520 7.64 32.31 6.41
C LYS A 520 6.12 32.24 6.23
N ALA A 521 5.55 31.04 6.30
CA ALA A 521 4.11 30.84 6.25
C ALA A 521 3.40 31.07 7.61
N GLY A 522 4.14 31.46 8.66
CA GLY A 522 3.62 31.68 10.02
C GLY A 522 3.41 30.39 10.81
N ILE A 523 4.04 29.31 10.43
CA ILE A 523 3.95 28.01 11.10
C ILE A 523 5.15 27.86 12.04
N ASP A 524 4.88 27.50 13.30
CA ASP A 524 5.93 27.28 14.30
C ASP A 524 6.77 26.06 13.97
N VAL A 525 8.10 26.21 14.07
CA VAL A 525 9.11 25.19 13.75
C VAL A 525 10.10 24.94 14.90
N GLU A 526 9.89 25.53 16.10
CA GLU A 526 10.74 25.37 17.29
C GLU A 526 10.54 24.05 18.05
#